data_d55c5642cbac7b6d321f1976c1f5b38b
#
_entry.id   d55c5642cbac7b6d321f1976c1f5b38b
#
_cell.length_a   1.000
_cell.length_b   1.000
_cell.length_c   1.000
_cell.angle_alpha   90.00
_cell.angle_beta   90.00
_cell.angle_gamma   90.00
#
_symmetry.space_group_name_H-M   'P 1'
#
loop_
_entity.id
_entity.type
_entity.pdbx_description
1 polymer ?
#
loop_
_entity_poly.entity_id
_entity_poly.type
_entity_poly.pdbx_seq_one_letter_code
_entity_poly.pdbx_strand_id
1 'polypeptide(L)'
;MKSIKWIIFFSIIINVETVMGNNDTKISYHISMPEPHTHYYELEMTVSNNRDRTVQLKMPVWTPGSYLVREFARHIPRVRAFAGTQQLKVDKIDKNTLEVRAGYYKEFTVMYRIYAYEQSVRTSYLSDSRGYLNGTSIFLYVADRKYEPGEVKVTPFRGWRKISTGLPKVKGKRNTFSFPDYDVLADSPFLIGNHDLLTFKVKGIPHEIALYGQGNVDKDQLKDDFKKIVQSTAEIFEDLPYDRYVFFILMLDGLGGGLEHLNSTTIQADRWIFSDDNRYQRFLSTVAHEYFHTWNVKRIRPIALGPFDYDKENYTDDLWISEGITSYYDNLLLLRSGIVDVEDYFKLVGRDITSVETAPGRLIQSAVESSFDTWIKNYRRNEESHNVMISYYSKGAVTGLMLDLAINASTNGRKSLDQVFQELNRRYENDPSTGFTSKEFRTVCENVAGRKLDDVWRYADTTDEVDYNSALEKVGCILERKYGEGVTSSTSYYGFATRGEKNPVVSRVYAGTPAYTGGLNVNDEIVAVNGTRVSTKTLIERLKDISIGDKAELLISREGLMQRVEMTASGPPYDSFVIKKTESPSKDQKQLFEGWLGTPWEK
;
A
#
# COMPACT_ATOMS: atom_id res chain seq x y z
N MET A 1 48.08 -43.83 -38.67
CA MET A 1 48.49 -42.45 -38.31
C MET A 1 47.41 -41.51 -38.79
N LYS A 2 46.51 -41.08 -37.89
CA LYS A 2 45.48 -40.04 -38.17
C LYS A 2 45.76 -38.86 -37.26
N SER A 3 46.15 -37.75 -37.85
CA SER A 3 46.46 -36.49 -37.19
C SER A 3 45.14 -35.78 -36.78
N ILE A 4 44.99 -35.56 -35.50
CA ILE A 4 43.90 -34.75 -34.94
C ILE A 4 44.36 -33.28 -34.97
N LYS A 5 43.65 -32.45 -35.75
CA LYS A 5 43.82 -30.98 -35.77
C LYS A 5 42.99 -30.41 -34.62
N TRP A 6 43.63 -29.76 -33.65
CA TRP A 6 43.01 -28.91 -32.64
C TRP A 6 42.66 -27.58 -33.29
N ILE A 7 41.36 -27.25 -33.30
CA ILE A 7 40.87 -25.90 -33.65
C ILE A 7 40.76 -25.14 -32.31
N ILE A 8 41.65 -24.15 -32.13
CA ILE A 8 41.60 -23.22 -31.01
C ILE A 8 40.58 -22.15 -31.38
N PHE A 9 39.41 -22.13 -30.69
CA PHE A 9 38.49 -21.02 -30.75
C PHE A 9 39.03 -19.86 -29.90
N PHE A 10 39.51 -18.79 -30.53
CA PHE A 10 39.73 -17.52 -29.88
C PHE A 10 38.38 -16.85 -29.66
N SER A 11 37.86 -16.84 -28.44
CA SER A 11 36.76 -15.99 -28.04
C SER A 11 37.26 -14.56 -27.94
N ILE A 12 36.95 -13.74 -28.93
CA ILE A 12 37.12 -12.28 -28.83
C ILE A 12 36.03 -11.79 -27.89
N ILE A 13 36.39 -11.52 -26.63
CA ILE A 13 35.56 -10.73 -25.72
C ILE A 13 35.63 -9.30 -26.23
N ILE A 14 34.61 -8.90 -26.97
CA ILE A 14 34.38 -7.47 -27.28
C ILE A 14 33.86 -6.85 -25.98
N ASN A 15 34.78 -6.21 -25.24
CA ASN A 15 34.39 -5.24 -24.24
C ASN A 15 33.70 -4.09 -24.98
N VAL A 16 32.38 -4.09 -24.99
CA VAL A 16 31.61 -2.90 -25.30
C VAL A 16 31.72 -1.98 -24.08
N GLU A 17 32.83 -1.27 -23.95
CA GLU A 17 32.82 -0.02 -23.19
C GLU A 17 31.83 0.90 -23.91
N THR A 18 30.64 1.01 -23.32
CA THR A 18 29.69 2.07 -23.68
C THR A 18 30.41 3.38 -23.38
N VAL A 19 31.05 3.96 -24.37
CA VAL A 19 31.48 5.36 -24.32
C VAL A 19 30.21 6.17 -24.15
N MET A 20 29.84 6.44 -22.92
CA MET A 20 28.83 7.43 -22.58
C MET A 20 29.33 8.75 -23.14
N GLY A 21 28.76 9.13 -24.26
CA GLY A 21 29.07 10.41 -24.92
C GLY A 21 28.82 11.52 -23.89
N ASN A 22 29.81 12.37 -23.70
CA ASN A 22 29.84 13.52 -22.79
C ASN A 22 28.80 14.61 -23.12
N ASN A 23 27.66 14.26 -23.71
CA ASN A 23 26.68 15.14 -24.33
C ASN A 23 25.26 15.03 -23.76
N ASP A 24 25.03 14.18 -22.74
CA ASP A 24 23.69 14.00 -22.18
C ASP A 24 23.34 15.16 -21.26
N THR A 25 22.09 15.56 -21.27
CA THR A 25 21.54 16.57 -20.35
C THR A 25 21.75 16.06 -18.91
N LYS A 26 22.29 16.91 -18.04
CA LYS A 26 22.43 16.59 -16.60
C LYS A 26 21.42 17.39 -15.82
N ILE A 27 20.70 16.70 -14.96
CA ILE A 27 19.73 17.30 -14.04
C ILE A 27 20.28 17.22 -12.62
N SER A 28 20.32 18.38 -11.94
CA SER A 28 20.68 18.41 -10.53
C SER A 28 19.69 19.25 -9.73
N TYR A 29 19.47 18.80 -8.50
CA TYR A 29 18.62 19.51 -7.56
C TYR A 29 19.43 19.93 -6.33
N HIS A 30 19.16 21.13 -5.85
CA HIS A 30 19.58 21.58 -4.52
C HIS A 30 18.33 21.92 -3.72
N ILE A 31 18.15 21.23 -2.59
CA ILE A 31 17.05 21.49 -1.67
C ILE A 31 17.57 22.03 -0.35
N SER A 32 16.93 23.08 0.14
CA SER A 32 17.25 23.70 1.43
C SER A 32 15.99 24.05 2.22
N MET A 33 16.14 24.22 3.51
CA MET A 33 15.07 24.55 4.45
C MET A 33 15.56 25.56 5.47
N PRO A 34 15.89 26.82 5.05
CA PRO A 34 16.49 27.82 5.93
C PRO A 34 15.56 28.26 7.06
N GLU A 35 14.24 28.28 6.81
CA GLU A 35 13.20 28.74 7.73
C GLU A 35 12.09 27.68 7.86
N PRO A 36 12.35 26.51 8.50
CA PRO A 36 11.44 25.38 8.49
C PRO A 36 10.09 25.65 9.16
N HIS A 37 10.01 26.65 10.05
CA HIS A 37 8.76 27.10 10.68
C HIS A 37 7.78 27.75 9.69
N THR A 38 8.25 28.13 8.50
CA THR A 38 7.42 28.66 7.41
C THR A 38 6.83 27.56 6.54
N HIS A 39 7.26 26.31 6.76
CA HIS A 39 6.86 25.10 6.00
C HIS A 39 7.25 25.13 4.53
N TYR A 40 8.18 25.98 4.10
CA TYR A 40 8.65 26.04 2.73
C TYR A 40 10.01 25.36 2.57
N TYR A 41 10.05 24.37 1.66
CA TYR A 41 11.30 23.95 1.05
C TYR A 41 11.67 24.91 -0.07
N GLU A 42 12.96 25.25 -0.17
CA GLU A 42 13.52 26.01 -1.27
C GLU A 42 14.29 25.07 -2.19
N LEU A 43 14.00 25.14 -3.50
CA LEU A 43 14.55 24.25 -4.49
C LEU A 43 15.18 25.05 -5.63
N GLU A 44 16.34 24.56 -6.07
CA GLU A 44 17.02 24.94 -7.29
C GLU A 44 17.16 23.67 -8.16
N MET A 45 16.60 23.70 -9.36
CA MET A 45 16.77 22.65 -10.37
C MET A 45 17.64 23.20 -11.47
N THR A 46 18.81 22.61 -11.68
CA THR A 46 19.71 22.99 -12.79
C THR A 46 19.65 21.96 -13.89
N VAL A 47 19.39 22.45 -15.10
CA VAL A 47 19.39 21.67 -16.34
C VAL A 47 20.62 22.07 -17.12
N SER A 48 21.60 21.17 -17.27
CA SER A 48 22.86 21.39 -18.01
C SER A 48 22.86 20.59 -19.31
N ASN A 49 23.69 21.00 -20.26
CA ASN A 49 23.79 20.46 -21.64
C ASN A 49 22.45 20.53 -22.39
N ASN A 50 21.62 21.52 -22.07
CA ASN A 50 20.35 21.75 -22.75
C ASN A 50 20.56 22.08 -24.23
N ARG A 51 19.71 21.52 -25.10
CA ARG A 51 19.72 21.74 -26.57
C ARG A 51 18.43 22.39 -27.04
N ASP A 52 17.41 22.46 -26.21
CA ASP A 52 16.08 22.93 -26.58
C ASP A 52 15.92 24.40 -26.25
N ARG A 53 15.30 25.13 -27.16
CA ARG A 53 14.97 26.54 -26.96
C ARG A 53 13.86 26.75 -25.94
N THR A 54 13.01 25.76 -25.81
CA THR A 54 11.87 25.73 -24.89
C THR A 54 11.87 24.41 -24.18
N VAL A 55 11.81 24.44 -22.83
CA VAL A 55 11.85 23.25 -21.99
C VAL A 55 10.58 23.21 -21.15
N GLN A 56 9.85 22.12 -21.21
CA GLN A 56 8.70 21.88 -20.34
C GLN A 56 9.12 21.20 -19.05
N LEU A 57 8.68 21.78 -17.94
CA LEU A 57 8.86 21.25 -16.59
C LEU A 57 7.50 20.86 -16.04
N LYS A 58 7.40 19.70 -15.44
CA LYS A 58 6.14 19.18 -14.91
C LYS A 58 6.25 18.82 -13.43
N MET A 59 5.14 18.99 -12.72
CA MET A 59 4.95 18.50 -11.37
C MET A 59 4.02 17.29 -11.41
N PRO A 60 4.38 16.14 -10.81
CA PRO A 60 3.47 15.01 -10.70
C PRO A 60 2.12 15.42 -10.10
N VAL A 61 1.04 14.79 -10.55
CA VAL A 61 -0.29 14.99 -9.97
C VAL A 61 -0.64 13.94 -8.93
N TRP A 62 0.10 12.84 -8.86
CA TRP A 62 -0.09 11.73 -7.94
C TRP A 62 1.25 11.09 -7.55
N THR A 63 1.23 10.14 -6.61
CA THR A 63 2.41 9.35 -6.21
C THR A 63 2.13 7.86 -6.37
N PRO A 64 3.06 7.06 -6.94
CA PRO A 64 2.96 5.61 -6.99
C PRO A 64 2.68 5.00 -5.61
N GLY A 65 1.86 3.94 -5.58
CA GLY A 65 1.34 3.36 -4.34
C GLY A 65 0.11 4.08 -3.75
N SER A 66 -0.28 5.24 -4.33
CA SER A 66 -1.44 5.99 -3.84
C SER A 66 -2.28 6.55 -4.98
N TYR A 67 -3.34 5.86 -5.33
CA TYR A 67 -4.17 6.05 -6.50
C TYR A 67 -5.18 7.19 -6.35
N LEU A 68 -4.67 8.40 -6.07
CA LEU A 68 -5.44 9.64 -5.93
C LEU A 68 -4.68 10.80 -6.57
N VAL A 69 -5.35 11.56 -7.43
CA VAL A 69 -4.84 12.84 -7.95
C VAL A 69 -4.85 13.88 -6.83
N ARG A 70 -3.65 14.38 -6.46
CA ARG A 70 -3.42 15.26 -5.29
C ARG A 70 -3.11 16.68 -5.65
N GLU A 71 -2.88 16.98 -6.95
CA GLU A 71 -2.61 18.35 -7.43
C GLU A 71 -1.42 19.02 -6.72
N PHE A 72 -0.26 18.36 -6.63
CA PHE A 72 0.90 18.87 -5.88
C PHE A 72 1.38 20.25 -6.35
N ALA A 73 1.17 20.60 -7.63
CA ALA A 73 1.50 21.92 -8.16
C ALA A 73 0.79 23.08 -7.46
N ARG A 74 -0.31 22.84 -6.72
CA ARG A 74 -1.01 23.84 -5.90
C ARG A 74 -0.12 24.45 -4.80
N HIS A 75 0.91 23.71 -4.39
CA HIS A 75 1.84 24.09 -3.32
C HIS A 75 3.02 24.93 -3.81
N ILE A 76 3.12 25.23 -5.12
CA ILE A 76 4.17 26.07 -5.73
C ILE A 76 3.66 27.50 -5.87
N PRO A 77 4.04 28.45 -5.02
CA PRO A 77 3.54 29.82 -5.12
C PRO A 77 4.15 30.60 -6.29
N ARG A 78 5.41 30.30 -6.67
CA ARG A 78 6.13 31.01 -7.71
C ARG A 78 7.31 30.20 -8.25
N VAL A 79 7.53 30.29 -9.56
CA VAL A 79 8.70 29.73 -10.25
C VAL A 79 9.43 30.84 -11.01
N ARG A 80 10.76 30.82 -10.95
CA ARG A 80 11.66 31.69 -11.72
C ARG A 80 12.76 30.86 -12.34
N ALA A 81 13.22 31.24 -13.52
CA ALA A 81 14.33 30.58 -14.21
C ALA A 81 15.40 31.60 -14.59
N PHE A 82 16.67 31.19 -14.57
CA PHE A 82 17.81 32.02 -14.83
C PHE A 82 18.88 31.27 -15.64
N ALA A 83 19.49 31.94 -16.59
CA ALA A 83 20.74 31.51 -17.24
C ALA A 83 21.86 32.48 -16.79
N GLY A 84 22.69 32.05 -15.84
CA GLY A 84 23.57 32.97 -15.12
C GLY A 84 22.76 34.06 -14.41
N THR A 85 22.98 35.32 -14.75
CA THR A 85 22.24 36.48 -14.21
C THR A 85 21.00 36.84 -15.03
N GLN A 86 20.84 36.29 -16.22
CA GLN A 86 19.74 36.59 -17.13
C GLN A 86 18.48 35.82 -16.70
N GLN A 87 17.43 36.54 -16.33
CA GLN A 87 16.13 35.91 -16.05
C GLN A 87 15.48 35.44 -17.35
N LEU A 88 15.02 34.19 -17.36
CA LEU A 88 14.29 33.58 -18.46
C LEU A 88 12.77 33.72 -18.25
N LYS A 89 12.04 33.77 -19.34
CA LYS A 89 10.59 33.74 -19.30
C LYS A 89 10.09 32.34 -18.90
N VAL A 90 9.17 32.28 -17.97
CA VAL A 90 8.48 31.05 -17.56
C VAL A 90 6.98 31.29 -17.73
N ASP A 91 6.35 30.49 -18.57
CA ASP A 91 4.90 30.51 -18.82
C ASP A 91 4.27 29.27 -18.14
N LYS A 92 3.13 29.43 -17.49
CA LYS A 92 2.34 28.31 -16.98
C LYS A 92 1.37 27.87 -18.07
N ILE A 93 1.51 26.61 -18.54
CA ILE A 93 0.77 26.06 -19.68
C ILE A 93 -0.55 25.43 -19.21
N ASP A 94 -0.48 24.69 -18.12
CA ASP A 94 -1.64 24.08 -17.46
C ASP A 94 -1.42 24.01 -15.93
N LYS A 95 -2.25 23.24 -15.20
CA LYS A 95 -2.18 23.15 -13.73
C LYS A 95 -0.84 22.67 -13.20
N ASN A 96 -0.13 21.78 -13.92
CA ASN A 96 1.09 21.11 -13.48
C ASN A 96 2.27 21.26 -14.45
N THR A 97 2.12 21.99 -15.60
CA THR A 97 3.15 22.19 -16.62
C THR A 97 3.60 23.64 -16.69
N LEU A 98 4.91 23.84 -16.68
CA LEU A 98 5.60 25.11 -16.85
C LEU A 98 6.47 25.05 -18.11
N GLU A 99 6.51 26.12 -18.89
CA GLU A 99 7.36 26.25 -20.06
C GLU A 99 8.45 27.31 -19.80
N VAL A 100 9.71 26.89 -19.83
CA VAL A 100 10.88 27.76 -19.71
C VAL A 100 11.43 28.09 -21.11
N ARG A 101 11.49 29.36 -21.45
CA ARG A 101 12.13 29.81 -22.72
C ARG A 101 13.64 29.89 -22.53
N ALA A 102 14.30 28.75 -22.68
CA ALA A 102 15.76 28.60 -22.49
C ALA A 102 16.61 29.25 -23.61
N GLY A 103 16.03 29.49 -24.78
CA GLY A 103 16.74 30.11 -25.92
C GLY A 103 17.93 29.26 -26.39
N TYR A 104 19.13 29.84 -26.40
CA TYR A 104 20.38 29.15 -26.76
C TYR A 104 21.24 28.76 -25.56
N TYR A 105 20.73 28.96 -24.32
CA TYR A 105 21.49 28.66 -23.13
C TYR A 105 21.59 27.14 -22.92
N LYS A 106 22.83 26.67 -22.80
CA LYS A 106 23.13 25.25 -22.53
C LYS A 106 22.90 24.87 -21.08
N GLU A 107 22.80 25.87 -20.21
CA GLU A 107 22.51 25.66 -18.77
C GLU A 107 21.59 26.76 -18.28
N PHE A 108 20.63 26.34 -17.45
CA PHE A 108 19.75 27.26 -16.72
C PHE A 108 19.32 26.62 -15.41
N THR A 109 18.99 27.48 -14.43
CA THR A 109 18.50 27.06 -13.10
C THR A 109 17.09 27.56 -12.89
N VAL A 110 16.23 26.67 -12.42
CA VAL A 110 14.84 26.94 -12.03
C VAL A 110 14.76 26.98 -10.52
N MET A 111 14.30 28.10 -9.99
CA MET A 111 14.14 28.34 -8.56
C MET A 111 12.67 28.35 -8.19
N TYR A 112 12.30 27.55 -7.21
CA TYR A 112 10.92 27.47 -6.73
C TYR A 112 10.87 27.11 -5.24
N ARG A 113 9.72 27.32 -4.63
CA ARG A 113 9.43 26.96 -3.23
C ARG A 113 8.23 26.03 -3.21
N ILE A 114 8.20 25.12 -2.26
CA ILE A 114 7.05 24.22 -2.05
C ILE A 114 6.62 24.31 -0.60
N TYR A 115 5.33 24.62 -0.39
CA TYR A 115 4.68 24.54 0.90
C TYR A 115 4.43 23.07 1.27
N ALA A 116 4.89 22.64 2.45
CA ALA A 116 4.87 21.26 2.88
C ALA A 116 4.47 21.15 4.35
N TYR A 117 3.17 21.04 4.61
CA TYR A 117 2.64 20.92 5.98
C TYR A 117 1.47 19.93 6.07
N GLU A 118 1.57 18.84 5.32
CA GLU A 118 0.61 17.76 5.36
C GLU A 118 1.28 16.49 5.89
N GLN A 119 0.81 15.96 7.04
CA GLN A 119 1.36 14.77 7.67
C GLN A 119 0.75 13.51 7.05
N SER A 120 1.36 13.03 5.99
CA SER A 120 0.98 11.78 5.30
C SER A 120 2.24 11.11 4.75
N VAL A 121 2.22 9.79 4.59
CA VAL A 121 3.28 9.05 3.88
C VAL A 121 3.33 9.45 2.39
N ARG A 122 2.28 10.07 1.86
CA ARG A 122 2.05 10.39 0.44
C ARG A 122 2.36 11.83 0.05
N THR A 123 2.68 12.67 1.02
CA THR A 123 2.92 14.11 0.87
C THR A 123 4.19 14.51 1.60
N SER A 124 4.57 15.77 1.48
CA SER A 124 5.76 16.29 2.19
C SER A 124 5.38 17.12 3.40
N TYR A 125 6.25 17.09 4.40
CA TYR A 125 6.08 17.83 5.66
C TYR A 125 7.36 18.53 6.09
N LEU A 126 7.27 19.78 6.51
CA LEU A 126 8.36 20.55 7.09
C LEU A 126 7.88 21.33 8.30
N SER A 127 8.61 21.21 9.40
CA SER A 127 8.49 22.05 10.59
C SER A 127 9.88 22.28 11.21
N ASP A 128 9.95 23.01 12.29
CA ASP A 128 11.18 23.21 13.08
C ASP A 128 11.74 21.91 13.70
N SER A 129 10.95 20.85 13.73
CA SER A 129 11.36 19.57 14.31
C SER A 129 11.93 18.58 13.29
N ARG A 130 11.45 18.60 12.03
CA ARG A 130 11.89 17.69 10.95
C ARG A 130 11.45 18.16 9.58
N GLY A 131 12.14 17.66 8.57
CA GLY A 131 11.69 17.60 7.18
C GLY A 131 11.42 16.16 6.77
N TYR A 132 10.28 15.92 6.10
CA TYR A 132 9.98 14.70 5.39
C TYR A 132 9.60 15.06 3.95
N LEU A 133 10.23 14.41 2.98
CA LEU A 133 10.00 14.63 1.55
C LEU A 133 9.45 13.35 0.92
N ASN A 134 8.32 13.46 0.22
CA ASN A 134 7.92 12.50 -0.80
C ASN A 134 8.29 13.12 -2.16
N GLY A 135 9.08 12.41 -2.97
CA GLY A 135 9.71 12.98 -4.17
C GLY A 135 8.73 13.54 -5.19
N THR A 136 7.57 12.89 -5.38
CA THR A 136 6.54 13.34 -6.33
C THR A 136 5.90 14.68 -5.95
N SER A 137 5.91 15.04 -4.67
CA SER A 137 5.38 16.31 -4.18
C SER A 137 6.41 17.43 -4.10
N ILE A 138 7.68 17.17 -4.50
CA ILE A 138 8.81 18.09 -4.33
C ILE A 138 9.54 18.39 -5.65
N PHE A 139 9.84 17.38 -6.46
CA PHE A 139 10.73 17.54 -7.60
C PHE A 139 9.95 17.75 -8.89
N LEU A 140 10.16 18.92 -9.54
CA LEU A 140 9.79 19.12 -10.94
C LEU A 140 10.66 18.22 -11.80
N TYR A 141 10.14 17.75 -12.94
CA TYR A 141 10.91 17.00 -13.92
C TYR A 141 10.84 17.64 -15.30
N VAL A 142 11.86 17.40 -16.13
CA VAL A 142 11.85 17.79 -17.54
C VAL A 142 11.00 16.78 -18.30
N ALA A 143 9.97 17.25 -18.99
CA ALA A 143 9.16 16.42 -19.87
C ALA A 143 10.06 15.71 -20.89
N ASP A 144 9.72 14.47 -21.23
CA ASP A 144 10.45 13.61 -22.18
C ASP A 144 11.90 13.24 -21.79
N ARG A 145 12.35 13.60 -20.56
CA ARG A 145 13.70 13.34 -20.05
C ARG A 145 13.70 12.68 -18.66
N LYS A 146 12.69 11.90 -18.35
CA LYS A 146 12.59 11.20 -17.06
C LYS A 146 13.71 10.17 -16.84
N TYR A 147 14.28 9.64 -17.91
CA TYR A 147 15.31 8.59 -17.86
C TYR A 147 16.74 9.10 -17.69
N GLU A 148 16.93 10.41 -17.57
CA GLU A 148 18.25 10.99 -17.39
C GLU A 148 18.70 10.91 -15.92
N PRO A 149 19.96 10.49 -15.66
CA PRO A 149 20.51 10.44 -14.32
C PRO A 149 20.79 11.82 -13.76
N GLY A 150 20.86 11.92 -12.43
CA GLY A 150 21.15 13.18 -11.79
C GLY A 150 21.62 13.07 -10.36
N GLU A 151 21.71 14.23 -9.71
CA GLU A 151 22.12 14.35 -8.31
C GLU A 151 21.16 15.26 -7.54
N VAL A 152 20.95 14.97 -6.26
CA VAL A 152 20.26 15.85 -5.33
C VAL A 152 21.16 16.17 -4.14
N LYS A 153 21.40 17.47 -3.91
CA LYS A 153 22.11 18.01 -2.76
C LYS A 153 21.12 18.53 -1.75
N VAL A 154 21.30 18.17 -0.49
CA VAL A 154 20.44 18.61 0.62
C VAL A 154 21.23 19.50 1.56
N THR A 155 20.72 20.72 1.83
CA THR A 155 21.22 21.61 2.87
C THR A 155 20.21 21.63 4.03
N PRO A 156 20.44 20.86 5.09
CA PRO A 156 19.50 20.76 6.20
C PRO A 156 19.47 22.09 7.00
N PHE A 157 18.39 22.30 7.75
CA PHE A 157 18.31 23.39 8.73
C PHE A 157 19.43 23.30 9.77
N ARG A 158 19.86 24.45 10.26
CA ARG A 158 20.96 24.53 11.24
C ARG A 158 20.64 23.69 12.48
N GLY A 159 21.53 22.76 12.83
CA GLY A 159 21.38 21.85 13.97
C GLY A 159 20.78 20.50 13.64
N TRP A 160 20.25 20.29 12.43
CA TRP A 160 19.85 18.97 11.95
C TRP A 160 21.07 18.21 11.44
N ARG A 161 21.23 16.97 11.92
CA ARG A 161 22.48 16.21 11.73
C ARG A 161 22.33 14.99 10.83
N LYS A 162 21.09 14.54 10.58
CA LYS A 162 20.82 13.29 9.87
C LYS A 162 19.99 13.53 8.63
N ILE A 163 20.34 12.81 7.57
CA ILE A 163 19.58 12.69 6.33
C ILE A 163 19.53 11.22 6.01
N SER A 164 18.34 10.64 6.04
CA SER A 164 18.07 9.26 5.62
C SER A 164 17.29 9.27 4.31
N THR A 165 17.70 8.43 3.36
CA THR A 165 17.05 8.22 2.07
C THR A 165 17.49 6.89 1.49
N GLY A 166 16.69 6.28 0.59
CA GLY A 166 17.06 5.09 -0.17
C GLY A 166 18.16 5.33 -1.21
N LEU A 167 18.39 6.58 -1.62
CA LEU A 167 19.37 6.92 -2.64
C LEU A 167 20.83 6.70 -2.19
N PRO A 168 21.74 6.30 -3.09
CA PRO A 168 23.16 6.18 -2.81
C PRO A 168 23.82 7.54 -2.66
N LYS A 169 24.78 7.65 -1.72
CA LYS A 169 25.60 8.85 -1.51
C LYS A 169 26.64 9.00 -2.61
N VAL A 170 26.81 10.22 -3.11
CA VAL A 170 27.91 10.54 -4.05
C VAL A 170 29.22 10.64 -3.28
N LYS A 171 30.21 9.81 -3.66
CA LYS A 171 31.52 9.80 -3.01
C LYS A 171 32.20 11.16 -3.12
N GLY A 172 32.70 11.67 -1.99
CA GLY A 172 33.40 12.96 -1.93
C GLY A 172 32.51 14.21 -1.89
N LYS A 173 31.18 14.08 -2.09
CA LYS A 173 30.25 15.21 -2.01
C LYS A 173 29.39 15.10 -0.74
N ARG A 174 29.43 16.16 0.10
CA ARG A 174 28.66 16.19 1.34
C ARG A 174 27.16 16.33 1.03
N ASN A 175 26.34 15.50 1.69
CA ASN A 175 24.87 15.53 1.60
C ASN A 175 24.34 15.52 0.16
N THR A 176 25.05 14.81 -0.73
CA THR A 176 24.69 14.67 -2.14
C THR A 176 24.42 13.22 -2.44
N PHE A 177 23.33 12.96 -3.16
CA PHE A 177 22.82 11.64 -3.49
C PHE A 177 22.61 11.58 -5.00
N SER A 178 22.87 10.42 -5.62
CA SER A 178 22.65 10.20 -7.05
C SER A 178 21.37 9.39 -7.30
N PHE A 179 20.76 9.62 -8.45
CA PHE A 179 19.64 8.83 -8.95
C PHE A 179 19.86 8.47 -10.42
N PRO A 180 19.44 7.28 -10.90
CA PRO A 180 19.60 6.87 -12.29
C PRO A 180 18.58 7.52 -13.22
N ASP A 181 17.40 7.85 -12.71
CA ASP A 181 16.28 8.42 -13.45
C ASP A 181 15.31 9.14 -12.50
N TYR A 182 14.31 9.83 -13.06
CA TYR A 182 13.33 10.56 -12.28
C TYR A 182 12.40 9.63 -11.46
N ASP A 183 12.06 8.45 -11.99
CA ASP A 183 11.16 7.52 -11.29
C ASP A 183 11.79 7.07 -9.96
N VAL A 184 13.10 6.78 -9.94
CA VAL A 184 13.83 6.46 -8.70
C VAL A 184 13.94 7.67 -7.77
N LEU A 185 14.15 8.90 -8.30
CA LEU A 185 14.16 10.10 -7.46
C LEU A 185 12.78 10.35 -6.82
N ALA A 186 11.72 10.27 -7.60
CA ALA A 186 10.35 10.46 -7.16
C ALA A 186 9.93 9.43 -6.11
N ASP A 187 10.44 8.20 -6.25
CA ASP A 187 10.19 7.06 -5.36
C ASP A 187 11.16 6.99 -4.15
N SER A 188 11.99 8.02 -3.93
CA SER A 188 12.97 8.03 -2.84
C SER A 188 12.66 9.13 -1.83
N PRO A 189 11.97 8.82 -0.73
CA PRO A 189 11.72 9.80 0.33
C PRO A 189 13.01 10.18 1.07
N PHE A 190 12.94 11.34 1.74
CA PHE A 190 13.98 11.80 2.65
C PHE A 190 13.39 12.11 4.01
N LEU A 191 14.05 11.66 5.06
CA LEU A 191 13.83 12.14 6.43
C LEU A 191 15.05 12.93 6.88
N ILE A 192 14.82 14.19 7.23
CA ILE A 192 15.88 15.16 7.57
C ILE A 192 15.60 15.71 8.96
N GLY A 193 16.57 15.59 9.88
CA GLY A 193 16.38 16.05 11.26
C GLY A 193 17.35 15.41 12.25
N ASN A 194 16.86 15.14 13.45
CA ASN A 194 17.61 14.48 14.53
C ASN A 194 16.95 13.17 14.97
N HIS A 195 16.36 12.45 14.02
CA HIS A 195 15.73 11.14 14.25
C HIS A 195 16.74 10.08 14.72
N ASP A 196 16.26 9.04 15.38
CA ASP A 196 17.09 7.89 15.73
C ASP A 196 17.40 7.02 14.51
N LEU A 197 18.53 6.33 14.53
CA LEU A 197 18.92 5.40 13.47
C LEU A 197 19.30 4.07 14.12
N LEU A 198 18.44 3.06 13.93
CA LEU A 198 18.72 1.68 14.33
C LEU A 198 19.20 0.91 13.10
N THR A 199 20.13 -0.01 13.28
CA THR A 199 20.70 -0.75 12.15
C THR A 199 20.79 -2.24 12.45
N PHE A 200 20.56 -3.06 11.43
CA PHE A 200 20.78 -4.50 11.45
C PHE A 200 21.24 -5.00 10.09
N LYS A 201 21.61 -6.28 9.99
CA LYS A 201 21.97 -6.90 8.71
C LYS A 201 21.23 -8.22 8.51
N VAL A 202 20.81 -8.46 7.27
CA VAL A 202 20.30 -9.75 6.78
C VAL A 202 21.10 -10.11 5.53
N LYS A 203 21.57 -11.35 5.43
CA LYS A 203 22.46 -11.81 4.32
C LYS A 203 23.65 -10.86 4.03
N GLY A 204 24.16 -10.18 5.05
CA GLY A 204 25.26 -9.22 4.92
C GLY A 204 24.83 -7.81 4.49
N ILE A 205 23.63 -7.63 3.98
CA ILE A 205 23.08 -6.35 3.49
C ILE A 205 22.57 -5.51 4.67
N PRO A 206 22.94 -4.21 4.73
CA PRO A 206 22.52 -3.32 5.81
C PRO A 206 21.07 -2.86 5.65
N HIS A 207 20.35 -2.83 6.77
CA HIS A 207 19.02 -2.26 6.92
C HIS A 207 19.05 -1.17 7.97
N GLU A 208 18.35 -0.09 7.72
CA GLU A 208 18.29 1.08 8.60
C GLU A 208 16.83 1.35 8.98
N ILE A 209 16.58 1.60 10.28
CA ILE A 209 15.29 2.12 10.75
C ILE A 209 15.52 3.57 11.15
N ALA A 210 15.04 4.50 10.34
CA ALA A 210 15.04 5.93 10.63
C ALA A 210 13.79 6.26 11.45
N LEU A 211 13.92 6.25 12.78
CA LEU A 211 12.83 6.36 13.73
C LEU A 211 12.66 7.80 14.20
N TYR A 212 11.53 8.42 13.88
CA TYR A 212 11.19 9.77 14.32
C TYR A 212 10.01 9.75 15.30
N GLY A 213 10.11 10.60 16.30
CA GLY A 213 9.07 10.83 17.32
C GLY A 213 9.42 10.19 18.66
N GLN A 214 8.62 10.51 19.66
CA GLN A 214 8.68 9.93 21.00
C GLN A 214 7.43 9.09 21.23
N GLY A 215 7.56 7.99 21.96
CA GLY A 215 6.48 7.07 22.26
C GLY A 215 6.93 5.97 23.21
N ASN A 216 6.12 4.92 23.34
CA ASN A 216 6.40 3.78 24.21
C ASN A 216 7.11 2.61 23.50
N VAL A 217 7.83 2.87 22.41
CA VAL A 217 8.52 1.86 21.61
C VAL A 217 9.73 1.27 22.35
N ASP A 218 9.82 -0.05 22.39
CA ASP A 218 11.07 -0.77 22.68
C ASP A 218 11.88 -0.89 21.38
N LYS A 219 13.02 -0.19 21.33
CA LYS A 219 13.86 -0.10 20.13
C LYS A 219 14.58 -1.40 19.79
N ASP A 220 14.93 -2.21 20.79
CA ASP A 220 15.61 -3.48 20.57
C ASP A 220 14.62 -4.52 20.07
N GLN A 221 13.44 -4.63 20.67
CA GLN A 221 12.34 -5.47 20.17
C GLN A 221 11.96 -5.08 18.73
N LEU A 222 11.76 -3.78 18.48
CA LEU A 222 11.43 -3.28 17.14
C LEU A 222 12.46 -3.73 16.10
N LYS A 223 13.74 -3.56 16.41
CA LYS A 223 14.85 -3.95 15.53
C LYS A 223 14.86 -5.47 15.26
N ASP A 224 14.64 -6.27 16.29
CA ASP A 224 14.67 -7.74 16.18
C ASP A 224 13.46 -8.25 15.38
N ASP A 225 12.27 -7.69 15.56
CA ASP A 225 11.08 -8.08 14.80
C ASP A 225 11.18 -7.66 13.33
N PHE A 226 11.70 -6.47 13.02
CA PHE A 226 11.99 -6.06 11.64
C PHE A 226 12.99 -7.01 10.97
N LYS A 227 14.04 -7.42 11.72
CA LYS A 227 15.00 -8.38 11.20
C LYS A 227 14.35 -9.72 10.88
N LYS A 228 13.46 -10.24 11.73
CA LYS A 228 12.71 -11.50 11.48
C LYS A 228 11.84 -11.39 10.23
N ILE A 229 11.09 -10.28 10.04
CA ILE A 229 10.27 -10.04 8.85
C ILE A 229 11.14 -10.04 7.59
N VAL A 230 12.25 -9.30 7.60
CA VAL A 230 13.19 -9.25 6.47
C VAL A 230 13.77 -10.64 6.17
N GLN A 231 14.14 -11.41 7.18
CA GLN A 231 14.67 -12.77 7.02
C GLN A 231 13.62 -13.70 6.39
N SER A 232 12.41 -13.72 6.92
CA SER A 232 11.31 -14.55 6.41
C SER A 232 10.97 -14.23 4.95
N THR A 233 10.96 -12.93 4.58
CA THR A 233 10.72 -12.53 3.19
C THR A 233 11.89 -12.94 2.28
N ALA A 234 13.13 -12.80 2.75
CA ALA A 234 14.32 -13.19 2.01
C ALA A 234 14.43 -14.71 1.78
N GLU A 235 13.71 -15.53 2.54
CA GLU A 235 13.61 -16.98 2.32
C GLU A 235 12.72 -17.31 1.12
N ILE A 236 11.70 -16.48 0.83
CA ILE A 236 10.83 -16.65 -0.35
C ILE A 236 11.61 -16.38 -1.63
N PHE A 237 12.38 -15.28 -1.69
CA PHE A 237 13.02 -14.79 -2.91
C PHE A 237 14.48 -15.20 -3.06
N GLU A 238 15.04 -15.95 -2.09
CA GLU A 238 16.42 -16.42 -2.03
C GLU A 238 17.48 -15.32 -1.93
N ASP A 239 17.23 -14.10 -2.40
CA ASP A 239 18.13 -12.95 -2.39
C ASP A 239 17.41 -11.63 -2.03
N LEU A 240 18.19 -10.58 -1.78
CA LEU A 240 17.72 -9.23 -1.50
C LEU A 240 18.13 -8.32 -2.67
N PRO A 241 17.16 -7.68 -3.36
CA PRO A 241 17.41 -7.00 -4.63
C PRO A 241 17.91 -5.54 -4.46
N TYR A 242 18.67 -5.27 -3.40
CA TYR A 242 19.21 -3.95 -3.07
C TYR A 242 20.50 -4.06 -2.25
N ASP A 243 21.34 -3.01 -2.27
CA ASP A 243 22.55 -2.91 -1.46
C ASP A 243 22.29 -2.37 -0.04
N ARG A 244 21.15 -1.71 0.17
CA ARG A 244 20.71 -1.14 1.45
C ARG A 244 19.21 -0.88 1.41
N TYR A 245 18.54 -1.04 2.56
CA TYR A 245 17.12 -0.73 2.72
C TYR A 245 16.87 0.22 3.90
N VAL A 246 15.91 1.15 3.76
CA VAL A 246 15.58 2.12 4.81
C VAL A 246 14.09 2.05 5.17
N PHE A 247 13.80 1.77 6.42
CA PHE A 247 12.46 1.91 6.99
C PHE A 247 12.35 3.30 7.64
N PHE A 248 11.46 4.15 7.14
CA PHE A 248 11.11 5.42 7.78
C PHE A 248 9.92 5.20 8.70
N ILE A 249 10.13 5.22 10.00
CA ILE A 249 9.08 5.04 11.00
C ILE A 249 8.79 6.37 11.66
N LEU A 250 7.58 6.90 11.42
CA LEU A 250 7.13 8.18 11.95
C LEU A 250 6.08 7.93 13.03
N MET A 251 6.49 8.05 14.30
CA MET A 251 5.59 7.91 15.46
C MET A 251 4.86 9.23 15.69
N LEU A 252 3.58 9.28 15.34
CA LEU A 252 2.74 10.48 15.37
C LEU A 252 1.42 10.19 16.09
N ASP A 253 0.73 11.24 16.59
CA ASP A 253 -0.55 11.05 17.28
C ASP A 253 -1.67 10.72 16.31
N GLY A 254 -2.34 9.57 16.53
CA GLY A 254 -3.55 9.18 15.83
C GLY A 254 -3.38 8.92 14.33
N LEU A 255 -2.15 8.88 13.81
CA LEU A 255 -1.86 8.64 12.40
C LEU A 255 -1.42 7.18 12.16
N GLY A 256 -1.64 6.73 10.93
CA GLY A 256 -1.25 5.40 10.46
C GLY A 256 -1.14 5.37 8.95
N GLY A 257 -0.68 4.23 8.44
CA GLY A 257 -0.53 3.93 7.02
C GLY A 257 0.91 3.77 6.59
N GLY A 258 1.09 3.18 5.42
CA GLY A 258 2.37 2.93 4.79
C GLY A 258 2.42 3.43 3.36
N LEU A 259 3.61 3.45 2.81
CA LEU A 259 3.89 3.66 1.40
C LEU A 259 5.23 3.00 1.06
N GLU A 260 5.15 2.11 0.12
CA GLU A 260 6.25 1.34 -0.41
C GLU A 260 7.11 2.14 -1.38
N HIS A 261 8.42 1.84 -1.39
CA HIS A 261 9.40 2.41 -2.31
C HIS A 261 10.41 1.34 -2.74
N LEU A 262 11.16 1.58 -3.82
CA LEU A 262 12.05 0.60 -4.42
C LEU A 262 13.06 -0.01 -3.42
N ASN A 263 13.67 0.83 -2.57
CA ASN A 263 14.68 0.43 -1.58
C ASN A 263 14.40 1.05 -0.19
N SER A 264 13.15 1.38 0.08
CA SER A 264 12.72 1.91 1.37
C SER A 264 11.21 1.81 1.53
N THR A 265 10.71 2.07 2.72
CA THR A 265 9.29 2.27 2.97
C THR A 265 9.08 3.34 4.04
N THR A 266 7.97 4.07 3.95
CA THR A 266 7.57 5.02 4.98
C THR A 266 6.31 4.53 5.68
N ILE A 267 6.37 4.39 7.00
CA ILE A 267 5.25 3.96 7.84
C ILE A 267 4.99 5.02 8.91
N GLN A 268 3.74 5.44 9.02
CA GLN A 268 3.25 6.23 10.15
C GLN A 268 2.54 5.32 11.14
N ALA A 269 2.79 5.53 12.43
CA ALA A 269 2.16 4.79 13.51
C ALA A 269 1.80 5.72 14.67
N ASP A 270 0.67 5.45 15.33
CA ASP A 270 0.37 6.12 16.59
C ASP A 270 1.45 5.75 17.62
N ARG A 271 1.99 6.75 18.31
CA ARG A 271 3.15 6.62 19.19
C ARG A 271 2.96 5.74 20.42
N TRP A 272 1.72 5.36 20.75
CA TRP A 272 1.36 4.62 21.96
C TRP A 272 0.90 3.17 21.70
N ILE A 273 1.10 2.67 20.48
CA ILE A 273 0.64 1.31 20.12
C ILE A 273 1.56 0.19 20.61
N PHE A 274 2.80 0.49 20.97
CA PHE A 274 3.86 -0.51 21.13
C PHE A 274 3.75 -1.34 22.42
N SER A 275 2.89 -0.97 23.36
CA SER A 275 2.56 -1.75 24.57
C SER A 275 1.24 -2.50 24.49
N ASP A 276 0.53 -2.43 23.36
CA ASP A 276 -0.71 -3.17 23.08
C ASP A 276 -0.42 -4.24 22.02
N ASP A 277 -0.43 -5.49 22.40
CA ASP A 277 -0.03 -6.61 21.54
C ASP A 277 -0.81 -6.65 20.22
N ASN A 278 -2.13 -6.41 20.26
CA ASN A 278 -2.96 -6.41 19.05
C ASN A 278 -2.66 -5.23 18.12
N ARG A 279 -2.37 -4.06 18.69
CA ARG A 279 -2.00 -2.87 17.89
C ARG A 279 -0.59 -3.00 17.34
N TYR A 280 0.33 -3.56 18.13
CA TYR A 280 1.70 -3.83 17.69
C TYR A 280 1.75 -4.89 16.59
N GLN A 281 1.01 -5.99 16.71
CA GLN A 281 0.89 -6.99 15.64
C GLN A 281 0.39 -6.37 14.34
N ARG A 282 -0.66 -5.53 14.38
CA ARG A 282 -1.15 -4.81 13.19
C ARG A 282 -0.11 -3.87 12.59
N PHE A 283 0.68 -3.21 13.42
CA PHE A 283 1.80 -2.40 12.95
C PHE A 283 2.85 -3.28 12.26
N LEU A 284 3.21 -4.44 12.82
CA LEU A 284 4.15 -5.37 12.20
C LEU A 284 3.59 -5.99 10.91
N SER A 285 2.29 -6.25 10.82
CA SER A 285 1.62 -6.63 9.57
C SER A 285 1.80 -5.52 8.50
N THR A 286 1.59 -4.24 8.86
CA THR A 286 1.89 -3.12 7.95
C THR A 286 3.37 -3.10 7.54
N VAL A 287 4.31 -3.35 8.46
CA VAL A 287 5.75 -3.43 8.13
C VAL A 287 6.02 -4.55 7.13
N ALA A 288 5.43 -5.73 7.33
CA ALA A 288 5.57 -6.86 6.44
C ALA A 288 4.95 -6.58 5.05
N HIS A 289 3.77 -5.94 5.02
CA HIS A 289 3.08 -5.49 3.81
C HIS A 289 3.97 -4.57 2.98
N GLU A 290 4.40 -3.46 3.57
CA GLU A 290 5.24 -2.47 2.89
C GLU A 290 6.61 -3.02 2.48
N TYR A 291 7.14 -3.97 3.24
CA TYR A 291 8.41 -4.60 2.89
C TYR A 291 8.25 -5.61 1.75
N PHE A 292 7.15 -6.39 1.71
CA PHE A 292 6.88 -7.34 0.62
C PHE A 292 6.72 -6.63 -0.72
N HIS A 293 6.23 -5.40 -0.72
CA HIS A 293 6.19 -4.54 -1.90
C HIS A 293 7.55 -4.28 -2.56
N THR A 294 8.65 -4.51 -1.87
CA THR A 294 9.99 -4.51 -2.50
C THR A 294 10.03 -5.39 -3.75
N TRP A 295 9.27 -6.48 -3.76
CA TRP A 295 9.06 -7.36 -4.92
C TRP A 295 7.71 -7.10 -5.58
N ASN A 296 6.61 -7.36 -4.92
CA ASN A 296 5.23 -7.15 -5.41
C ASN A 296 4.74 -5.78 -4.94
N VAL A 297 5.06 -4.75 -5.63
CA VAL A 297 4.80 -4.12 -6.89
C VAL A 297 6.03 -3.35 -7.44
N LYS A 298 7.09 -3.19 -6.64
CA LYS A 298 8.22 -2.34 -7.08
C LYS A 298 9.07 -3.02 -8.17
N ARG A 299 9.03 -4.34 -8.23
CA ARG A 299 9.76 -5.14 -9.23
C ARG A 299 8.79 -6.00 -10.05
N ILE A 300 7.99 -6.80 -9.40
CA ILE A 300 6.93 -7.60 -10.00
C ILE A 300 5.67 -6.73 -10.07
N ARG A 301 5.37 -6.12 -11.22
CA ARG A 301 4.28 -5.14 -11.34
C ARG A 301 3.39 -5.38 -12.55
N PRO A 302 2.13 -4.97 -12.50
CA PRO A 302 1.32 -4.84 -13.70
C PRO A 302 1.99 -3.92 -14.72
N ILE A 303 1.96 -4.28 -16.00
CA ILE A 303 2.58 -3.48 -17.08
C ILE A 303 2.04 -2.04 -17.12
N ALA A 304 0.80 -1.82 -16.72
CA ALA A 304 0.18 -0.50 -16.64
C ALA A 304 0.77 0.41 -15.55
N LEU A 305 1.49 -0.17 -14.58
CA LEU A 305 2.15 0.56 -13.47
C LEU A 305 3.66 0.78 -13.71
N GLY A 306 4.05 0.94 -14.96
CA GLY A 306 5.41 1.35 -15.30
C GLY A 306 5.73 1.24 -16.80
N PRO A 307 6.44 2.22 -17.36
CA PRO A 307 6.87 3.47 -16.72
C PRO A 307 5.69 4.38 -16.37
N PHE A 308 5.79 5.10 -15.24
CA PHE A 308 4.68 5.90 -14.74
C PHE A 308 4.38 7.12 -15.62
N ASP A 309 3.07 7.37 -15.85
CA ASP A 309 2.56 8.64 -16.32
C ASP A 309 2.17 9.49 -15.09
N TYR A 310 2.94 10.53 -14.79
CA TYR A 310 2.70 11.40 -13.64
C TYR A 310 1.68 12.51 -13.89
N ASP A 311 1.17 12.64 -15.12
CA ASP A 311 0.22 13.70 -15.50
C ASP A 311 -1.25 13.29 -15.28
N LYS A 312 -1.52 12.00 -15.15
CA LYS A 312 -2.87 11.42 -15.01
C LYS A 312 -2.85 10.08 -14.28
N GLU A 313 -4.03 9.55 -14.09
CA GLU A 313 -4.26 8.23 -13.52
C GLU A 313 -3.65 7.12 -14.40
N ASN A 314 -3.06 6.11 -13.76
CA ASN A 314 -2.55 4.89 -14.41
C ASN A 314 -3.48 3.73 -14.03
N TYR A 315 -4.40 3.37 -14.92
CA TYR A 315 -5.42 2.36 -14.65
C TYR A 315 -4.88 0.94 -14.81
N THR A 316 -5.25 0.06 -13.90
CA THR A 316 -4.96 -1.38 -13.96
C THR A 316 -6.07 -2.17 -13.28
N ASP A 317 -6.33 -3.36 -13.81
CA ASP A 317 -7.26 -4.35 -13.24
C ASP A 317 -6.62 -5.18 -12.12
N ASP A 318 -5.32 -5.01 -11.85
CA ASP A 318 -4.48 -5.95 -11.11
C ASP A 318 -4.01 -5.43 -9.73
N LEU A 319 -4.66 -4.39 -9.16
CA LEU A 319 -4.31 -3.93 -7.79
C LEU A 319 -4.65 -5.00 -6.74
N TRP A 320 -5.62 -5.86 -6.99
CA TRP A 320 -5.90 -6.99 -6.11
C TRP A 320 -4.73 -8.00 -6.05
N ILE A 321 -3.90 -8.07 -7.10
CA ILE A 321 -2.63 -8.83 -7.10
C ILE A 321 -1.57 -8.04 -6.34
N SER A 322 -1.40 -6.76 -6.70
CA SER A 322 -0.34 -5.93 -6.12
C SER A 322 -0.52 -5.68 -4.63
N GLU A 323 -1.74 -5.37 -4.20
CA GLU A 323 -2.07 -5.00 -2.81
C GLU A 323 -2.71 -6.16 -2.04
N GLY A 324 -3.66 -6.85 -2.70
CA GLY A 324 -4.42 -7.90 -2.02
C GLY A 324 -3.59 -9.14 -1.74
N ILE A 325 -2.79 -9.63 -2.69
CA ILE A 325 -1.89 -10.75 -2.41
C ILE A 325 -0.77 -10.30 -1.44
N THR A 326 -0.32 -9.05 -1.48
CA THR A 326 0.58 -8.51 -0.45
C THR A 326 -0.08 -8.54 0.93
N SER A 327 -1.38 -8.22 1.05
CA SER A 327 -2.14 -8.34 2.30
C SER A 327 -2.33 -9.80 2.77
N TYR A 328 -2.33 -10.77 1.85
CA TYR A 328 -2.24 -12.18 2.23
C TYR A 328 -0.86 -12.52 2.81
N TYR A 329 0.21 -12.05 2.15
CA TYR A 329 1.58 -12.31 2.59
C TYR A 329 1.97 -11.58 3.87
N ASP A 330 1.44 -10.40 4.14
CA ASP A 330 1.79 -9.65 5.36
C ASP A 330 1.49 -10.46 6.63
N ASN A 331 0.32 -11.12 6.67
CA ASN A 331 -0.06 -12.01 7.76
C ASN A 331 0.73 -13.33 7.77
N LEU A 332 0.96 -13.92 6.60
CA LEU A 332 1.73 -15.17 6.46
C LEU A 332 3.19 -14.99 6.87
N LEU A 333 3.78 -13.83 6.56
CA LEU A 333 5.14 -13.48 6.96
C LEU A 333 5.28 -13.32 8.48
N LEU A 334 4.28 -12.79 9.18
CA LEU A 334 4.30 -12.75 10.64
C LEU A 334 4.31 -14.16 11.25
N LEU A 335 3.55 -15.08 10.68
CA LEU A 335 3.58 -16.50 11.11
C LEU A 335 4.96 -17.13 10.81
N ARG A 336 5.43 -17.04 9.58
CA ARG A 336 6.70 -17.64 9.14
C ARG A 336 7.91 -17.07 9.88
N SER A 337 7.84 -15.81 10.29
CA SER A 337 8.87 -15.16 11.12
C SER A 337 8.81 -15.53 12.60
N GLY A 338 7.77 -16.27 13.03
CA GLY A 338 7.55 -16.65 14.43
C GLY A 338 7.14 -15.48 15.34
N ILE A 339 6.66 -14.38 14.76
CA ILE A 339 6.10 -13.24 15.52
C ILE A 339 4.71 -13.57 16.04
N VAL A 340 3.92 -14.32 15.27
CA VAL A 340 2.59 -14.82 15.68
C VAL A 340 2.57 -16.34 15.58
N ASP A 341 1.68 -16.97 16.33
CA ASP A 341 1.39 -18.39 16.19
C ASP A 341 0.27 -18.67 15.16
N VAL A 342 -0.06 -19.96 14.98
CA VAL A 342 -1.08 -20.38 14.01
C VAL A 342 -2.48 -19.86 14.39
N GLU A 343 -2.81 -19.78 15.67
CA GLU A 343 -4.11 -19.29 16.11
C GLU A 343 -4.26 -17.80 15.85
N ASP A 344 -3.21 -17.02 16.08
CA ASP A 344 -3.20 -15.59 15.78
C ASP A 344 -3.23 -15.34 14.28
N TYR A 345 -2.48 -16.13 13.49
CA TYR A 345 -2.58 -16.08 12.02
C TYR A 345 -4.01 -16.35 11.54
N PHE A 346 -4.70 -17.35 12.09
CA PHE A 346 -6.08 -17.62 11.73
C PHE A 346 -7.03 -16.48 12.10
N LYS A 347 -6.78 -15.76 13.20
CA LYS A 347 -7.51 -14.54 13.55
C LYS A 347 -7.26 -13.42 12.54
N LEU A 348 -6.01 -13.26 12.07
CA LEU A 348 -5.65 -12.25 11.07
C LEU A 348 -6.36 -12.53 9.74
N VAL A 349 -6.25 -13.75 9.20
CA VAL A 349 -6.95 -14.17 7.97
C VAL A 349 -8.48 -14.10 8.14
N GLY A 350 -8.99 -14.48 9.32
CA GLY A 350 -10.41 -14.38 9.65
C GLY A 350 -10.95 -12.94 9.58
N ARG A 351 -10.13 -11.93 9.86
CA ARG A 351 -10.50 -10.51 9.69
C ARG A 351 -10.65 -10.13 8.22
N ASP A 352 -9.78 -10.62 7.34
CA ASP A 352 -9.89 -10.37 5.90
C ASP A 352 -11.14 -11.03 5.33
N ILE A 353 -11.40 -12.28 5.70
CA ILE A 353 -12.65 -12.98 5.34
C ILE A 353 -13.86 -12.21 5.88
N THR A 354 -13.85 -11.81 7.13
CA THR A 354 -14.94 -11.02 7.75
C THR A 354 -15.16 -9.71 6.99
N SER A 355 -14.09 -9.00 6.65
CA SER A 355 -14.17 -7.75 5.87
C SER A 355 -14.84 -7.93 4.51
N VAL A 356 -14.61 -9.07 3.85
CA VAL A 356 -15.25 -9.42 2.58
C VAL A 356 -16.71 -9.83 2.80
N GLU A 357 -16.96 -10.78 3.70
CA GLU A 357 -18.28 -11.41 3.85
C GLU A 357 -19.34 -10.50 4.46
N THR A 358 -18.93 -9.51 5.25
CA THR A 358 -19.84 -8.52 5.84
C THR A 358 -20.06 -7.28 4.98
N ALA A 359 -19.34 -7.13 3.86
CA ALA A 359 -19.50 -6.00 2.96
C ALA A 359 -20.61 -6.26 1.91
N PRO A 360 -21.75 -5.52 1.90
CA PRO A 360 -22.77 -5.67 0.87
C PRO A 360 -22.22 -5.48 -0.55
N GLY A 361 -21.24 -4.60 -0.70
CA GLY A 361 -20.58 -4.31 -1.98
C GLY A 361 -19.91 -5.51 -2.65
N ARG A 362 -19.63 -6.62 -1.91
CA ARG A 362 -19.10 -7.86 -2.48
C ARG A 362 -20.02 -8.50 -3.53
N LEU A 363 -21.32 -8.21 -3.45
CA LEU A 363 -22.34 -8.69 -4.40
C LEU A 363 -22.52 -7.77 -5.62
N ILE A 364 -21.84 -6.62 -5.63
CA ILE A 364 -21.98 -5.57 -6.62
C ILE A 364 -20.71 -5.37 -7.44
N GLN A 365 -19.53 -5.51 -6.81
CA GLN A 365 -18.25 -5.21 -7.43
C GLN A 365 -17.27 -6.37 -7.25
N SER A 366 -16.59 -6.76 -8.33
CA SER A 366 -15.49 -7.73 -8.32
C SER A 366 -14.18 -7.10 -7.83
N ALA A 367 -13.16 -7.91 -7.54
CA ALA A 367 -11.83 -7.41 -7.17
C ALA A 367 -11.14 -6.70 -8.35
N VAL A 368 -11.36 -7.17 -9.57
CA VAL A 368 -10.89 -6.56 -10.83
C VAL A 368 -11.49 -5.18 -11.02
N GLU A 369 -12.82 -5.05 -10.94
CA GLU A 369 -13.50 -3.75 -11.01
C GLU A 369 -13.10 -2.79 -9.89
N SER A 370 -12.91 -3.30 -8.66
CA SER A 370 -12.42 -2.51 -7.53
C SER A 370 -11.01 -1.98 -7.75
N SER A 371 -10.15 -2.76 -8.40
CA SER A 371 -8.80 -2.35 -8.79
C SER A 371 -8.84 -1.19 -9.79
N PHE A 372 -9.62 -1.34 -10.87
CA PHE A 372 -9.73 -0.34 -11.92
C PHE A 372 -10.34 0.97 -11.42
N ASP A 373 -11.42 0.90 -10.66
CA ASP A 373 -12.18 2.05 -10.16
C ASP A 373 -11.55 2.71 -8.92
N THR A 374 -10.41 2.25 -8.45
CA THR A 374 -9.80 2.71 -7.19
C THR A 374 -9.68 4.23 -7.08
N TRP A 375 -9.32 4.90 -8.18
CA TRP A 375 -9.11 6.35 -8.29
C TRP A 375 -10.32 7.19 -7.91
N ILE A 376 -11.52 6.70 -8.21
CA ILE A 376 -12.76 7.42 -8.03
C ILE A 376 -13.66 6.82 -6.95
N LYS A 377 -13.40 5.56 -6.53
CA LYS A 377 -14.19 4.87 -5.51
C LYS A 377 -13.40 4.69 -4.21
N ASN A 378 -12.39 3.83 -4.16
CA ASN A 378 -11.72 3.47 -2.92
C ASN A 378 -11.01 4.66 -2.24
N TYR A 379 -10.44 5.57 -3.03
CA TYR A 379 -9.78 6.79 -2.53
C TYR A 379 -10.73 8.00 -2.40
N ARG A 380 -12.00 7.90 -2.83
CA ARG A 380 -13.01 8.96 -2.74
C ARG A 380 -14.33 8.44 -2.17
N ARG A 381 -14.25 7.84 -0.98
CA ARG A 381 -15.42 7.22 -0.32
C ARG A 381 -16.46 8.25 0.10
N ASN A 382 -17.71 7.82 0.03
CA ASN A 382 -18.90 8.51 0.55
C ASN A 382 -19.71 7.53 1.43
N GLU A 383 -20.90 7.93 1.83
CA GLU A 383 -21.79 7.15 2.69
C GLU A 383 -22.31 5.86 2.03
N GLU A 384 -22.40 5.83 0.70
CA GLU A 384 -22.86 4.65 -0.07
C GLU A 384 -21.75 3.64 -0.36
N SER A 385 -20.49 4.03 -0.24
CA SER A 385 -19.34 3.25 -0.68
C SER A 385 -19.33 1.81 -0.15
N HIS A 386 -19.73 1.59 1.11
CA HIS A 386 -19.74 0.26 1.72
C HIS A 386 -20.81 -0.68 1.15
N ASN A 387 -21.85 -0.12 0.49
CA ASN A 387 -22.91 -0.89 -0.13
C ASN A 387 -22.56 -1.34 -1.56
N VAL A 388 -21.72 -0.58 -2.27
CA VAL A 388 -21.48 -0.76 -3.71
C VAL A 388 -20.02 -1.07 -4.06
N MET A 389 -19.14 -1.10 -3.08
CA MET A 389 -17.70 -1.35 -3.27
C MET A 389 -17.23 -2.53 -2.44
N ILE A 390 -16.22 -3.23 -2.97
CA ILE A 390 -15.41 -4.17 -2.21
C ILE A 390 -13.96 -3.67 -2.16
N SER A 391 -13.25 -3.95 -1.07
CA SER A 391 -11.82 -3.66 -0.98
C SER A 391 -11.03 -4.66 -1.80
N TYR A 392 -10.27 -4.20 -2.80
CA TYR A 392 -9.33 -5.06 -3.52
C TYR A 392 -8.18 -5.55 -2.62
N TYR A 393 -7.90 -4.90 -1.49
CA TYR A 393 -7.01 -5.42 -0.45
C TYR A 393 -7.57 -6.70 0.17
N SER A 394 -8.73 -6.62 0.82
CA SER A 394 -9.31 -7.78 1.53
C SER A 394 -9.80 -8.86 0.56
N LYS A 395 -10.47 -8.49 -0.55
CA LYS A 395 -10.92 -9.47 -1.56
C LYS A 395 -9.74 -10.12 -2.26
N GLY A 396 -8.67 -9.36 -2.52
CA GLY A 396 -7.43 -9.87 -3.08
C GLY A 396 -6.65 -10.75 -2.09
N ALA A 397 -6.63 -10.42 -0.79
CA ALA A 397 -6.04 -11.29 0.24
C ALA A 397 -6.75 -12.64 0.31
N VAL A 398 -8.10 -12.62 0.30
CA VAL A 398 -8.92 -13.85 0.25
C VAL A 398 -8.67 -14.63 -1.05
N THR A 399 -8.58 -13.96 -2.19
CA THR A 399 -8.29 -14.64 -3.48
C THR A 399 -6.87 -15.20 -3.47
N GLY A 400 -5.90 -14.51 -2.90
CA GLY A 400 -4.53 -14.99 -2.68
C GLY A 400 -4.48 -16.26 -1.81
N LEU A 401 -5.23 -16.27 -0.71
CA LEU A 401 -5.41 -17.48 0.12
C LEU A 401 -5.96 -18.64 -0.71
N MET A 402 -7.02 -18.41 -1.49
CA MET A 402 -7.65 -19.46 -2.31
C MET A 402 -6.71 -19.98 -3.41
N LEU A 403 -5.91 -19.09 -4.02
CA LEU A 403 -4.87 -19.47 -4.99
C LEU A 403 -3.79 -20.33 -4.35
N ASP A 404 -3.31 -19.91 -3.19
CA ASP A 404 -2.25 -20.63 -2.48
C ASP A 404 -2.70 -22.02 -2.06
N LEU A 405 -3.89 -22.15 -1.47
CA LEU A 405 -4.49 -23.44 -1.13
C LEU A 405 -4.72 -24.34 -2.37
N ALA A 406 -5.14 -23.75 -3.51
CA ALA A 406 -5.34 -24.48 -4.74
C ALA A 406 -4.04 -25.01 -5.34
N ILE A 407 -2.98 -24.20 -5.36
CA ILE A 407 -1.63 -24.59 -5.81
C ILE A 407 -1.06 -25.66 -4.87
N ASN A 408 -1.15 -25.45 -3.56
CA ASN A 408 -0.69 -26.38 -2.54
C ASN A 408 -1.35 -27.75 -2.69
N ALA A 409 -2.67 -27.81 -2.76
CA ALA A 409 -3.41 -29.04 -2.94
C ALA A 409 -3.09 -29.75 -4.27
N SER A 410 -2.98 -29.00 -5.38
CA SER A 410 -2.67 -29.55 -6.71
C SER A 410 -1.27 -30.16 -6.80
N THR A 411 -0.36 -29.73 -5.95
CA THR A 411 1.05 -30.15 -5.93
C THR A 411 1.41 -31.04 -4.75
N ASN A 412 0.41 -31.52 -4.00
CA ASN A 412 0.60 -32.32 -2.77
C ASN A 412 1.53 -31.67 -1.75
N GLY A 413 1.31 -30.38 -1.49
CA GLY A 413 2.06 -29.60 -0.50
C GLY A 413 3.48 -29.17 -0.93
N ARG A 414 3.85 -29.37 -2.21
CA ARG A 414 5.23 -29.09 -2.66
C ARG A 414 5.44 -27.69 -3.21
N LYS A 415 4.38 -26.99 -3.58
CA LYS A 415 4.42 -25.65 -4.15
C LYS A 415 3.32 -24.77 -3.56
N SER A 416 3.54 -23.47 -3.61
CA SER A 416 2.66 -22.43 -3.10
C SER A 416 2.72 -21.20 -4.02
N LEU A 417 2.11 -20.11 -3.63
CA LEU A 417 2.31 -18.81 -4.29
C LEU A 417 3.77 -18.32 -4.27
N ASP A 418 4.60 -18.81 -3.36
CA ASP A 418 6.04 -18.47 -3.33
C ASP A 418 6.70 -18.77 -4.68
N GLN A 419 6.42 -19.94 -5.28
CA GLN A 419 6.99 -20.31 -6.57
C GLN A 419 6.47 -19.46 -7.73
N VAL A 420 5.26 -18.92 -7.60
CA VAL A 420 4.73 -17.96 -8.57
C VAL A 420 5.53 -16.65 -8.52
N PHE A 421 5.74 -16.11 -7.32
CA PHE A 421 6.51 -14.88 -7.15
C PHE A 421 7.99 -15.06 -7.46
N GLN A 422 8.59 -16.21 -7.18
CA GLN A 422 9.95 -16.55 -7.60
C GLN A 422 10.09 -16.53 -9.13
N GLU A 423 9.14 -17.12 -9.86
CA GLU A 423 9.15 -17.12 -11.33
C GLU A 423 8.99 -15.70 -11.90
N LEU A 424 8.08 -14.89 -11.33
CA LEU A 424 7.88 -13.50 -11.74
C LEU A 424 9.11 -12.64 -11.43
N ASN A 425 9.74 -12.84 -10.27
CA ASN A 425 10.97 -12.14 -9.90
C ASN A 425 12.11 -12.47 -10.86
N ARG A 426 12.28 -13.74 -11.23
CA ARG A 426 13.29 -14.17 -12.21
C ARG A 426 13.08 -13.51 -13.58
N ARG A 427 11.81 -13.31 -14.01
CA ARG A 427 11.52 -12.57 -15.24
C ARG A 427 11.95 -11.12 -15.14
N TYR A 428 11.64 -10.46 -14.03
CA TYR A 428 12.09 -9.09 -13.76
C TYR A 428 13.61 -8.97 -13.73
N GLU A 429 14.33 -9.90 -13.10
CA GLU A 429 15.80 -9.89 -13.05
C GLU A 429 16.42 -10.01 -14.44
N ASN A 430 15.81 -10.80 -15.34
CA ASN A 430 16.25 -10.92 -16.73
C ASN A 430 15.96 -9.69 -17.56
N ASP A 431 14.85 -8.99 -17.31
CA ASP A 431 14.46 -7.76 -17.97
C ASP A 431 13.64 -6.86 -17.01
N PRO A 432 14.30 -5.91 -16.32
CA PRO A 432 13.63 -4.99 -15.38
C PRO A 432 12.62 -4.03 -16.04
N SER A 433 12.61 -3.92 -17.36
CA SER A 433 11.61 -3.11 -18.07
C SER A 433 10.26 -3.80 -18.18
N THR A 434 10.19 -5.13 -17.95
CA THR A 434 8.97 -5.91 -18.07
C THR A 434 8.03 -5.70 -16.87
N GLY A 435 6.73 -5.63 -17.18
CA GLY A 435 5.65 -5.86 -16.25
C GLY A 435 4.89 -7.13 -16.63
N PHE A 436 3.92 -7.56 -15.84
CA PHE A 436 3.03 -8.64 -16.21
C PHE A 436 1.66 -8.11 -16.65
N THR A 437 0.99 -8.86 -17.52
CA THR A 437 -0.45 -8.73 -17.78
C THR A 437 -1.21 -9.72 -16.89
N SER A 438 -2.50 -9.46 -16.60
CA SER A 438 -3.37 -10.39 -15.85
C SER A 438 -3.30 -11.82 -16.42
N LYS A 439 -3.24 -11.94 -17.75
CA LYS A 439 -3.13 -13.25 -18.44
C LYS A 439 -1.80 -13.96 -18.14
N GLU A 440 -0.70 -13.23 -18.10
CA GLU A 440 0.64 -13.79 -17.81
C GLU A 440 0.73 -14.23 -16.35
N PHE A 441 0.21 -13.42 -15.42
CA PHE A 441 0.12 -13.81 -14.01
C PHE A 441 -0.65 -15.12 -13.84
N ARG A 442 -1.84 -15.23 -14.45
CA ARG A 442 -2.65 -16.46 -14.43
C ARG A 442 -1.91 -17.64 -15.03
N THR A 443 -1.23 -17.43 -16.16
CA THR A 443 -0.45 -18.49 -16.82
C THR A 443 0.66 -19.01 -15.90
N VAL A 444 1.35 -18.13 -15.17
CA VAL A 444 2.38 -18.54 -14.20
C VAL A 444 1.76 -19.35 -13.07
N CYS A 445 0.65 -18.88 -12.47
CA CYS A 445 -0.06 -19.62 -11.42
C CYS A 445 -0.47 -21.03 -11.88
N GLU A 446 -1.08 -21.15 -13.07
CA GLU A 446 -1.52 -22.42 -13.65
C GLU A 446 -0.36 -23.37 -13.96
N ASN A 447 0.76 -22.84 -14.45
CA ASN A 447 1.99 -23.62 -14.68
C ASN A 447 2.57 -24.15 -13.36
N VAL A 448 2.57 -23.34 -12.30
CA VAL A 448 3.03 -23.76 -10.97
C VAL A 448 2.09 -24.82 -10.39
N ALA A 449 0.78 -24.62 -10.51
CA ALA A 449 -0.25 -25.58 -10.05
C ALA A 449 -0.30 -26.87 -10.88
N GLY A 450 0.15 -26.84 -12.15
CA GLY A 450 0.03 -27.95 -13.10
C GLY A 450 -1.42 -28.21 -13.57
N ARG A 451 -2.33 -27.24 -13.37
CA ARG A 451 -3.74 -27.32 -13.82
C ARG A 451 -4.31 -25.92 -14.08
N LYS A 452 -5.47 -25.87 -14.74
CA LYS A 452 -6.28 -24.65 -14.81
C LYS A 452 -6.85 -24.28 -13.44
N LEU A 453 -6.99 -22.99 -13.18
CA LEU A 453 -7.47 -22.43 -11.91
C LEU A 453 -8.76 -21.60 -12.09
N ASP A 454 -9.57 -21.92 -13.10
CA ASP A 454 -10.84 -21.22 -13.40
C ASP A 454 -11.79 -21.21 -12.19
N ASP A 455 -11.73 -22.28 -11.37
CA ASP A 455 -12.45 -22.43 -10.11
C ASP A 455 -12.05 -21.38 -9.04
N VAL A 456 -10.87 -20.76 -9.18
CA VAL A 456 -10.37 -19.71 -8.28
C VAL A 456 -10.46 -18.33 -8.93
N TRP A 457 -10.15 -18.19 -10.22
CA TRP A 457 -10.17 -16.90 -10.91
C TRP A 457 -11.52 -16.18 -10.82
N ARG A 458 -12.63 -16.94 -10.81
CA ARG A 458 -13.97 -16.39 -10.66
C ARG A 458 -14.12 -15.51 -9.40
N TYR A 459 -13.36 -15.75 -8.33
CA TYR A 459 -13.40 -14.96 -7.10
C TYR A 459 -12.79 -13.57 -7.27
N ALA A 460 -11.88 -13.40 -8.23
CA ALA A 460 -11.36 -12.07 -8.58
C ALA A 460 -12.22 -11.40 -9.67
N ASP A 461 -12.69 -12.17 -10.67
CA ASP A 461 -13.33 -11.66 -11.88
C ASP A 461 -14.80 -11.32 -11.69
N THR A 462 -15.46 -11.99 -10.75
CA THR A 462 -16.91 -11.89 -10.55
C THR A 462 -17.25 -11.55 -9.10
N THR A 463 -18.55 -11.42 -8.85
CA THR A 463 -19.10 -11.28 -7.49
C THR A 463 -19.49 -12.62 -6.86
N ASP A 464 -19.02 -13.74 -7.42
CA ASP A 464 -19.30 -15.07 -6.89
C ASP A 464 -18.87 -15.20 -5.43
N GLU A 465 -19.69 -15.91 -4.66
CA GLU A 465 -19.37 -16.23 -3.26
C GLU A 465 -18.19 -17.19 -3.19
N VAL A 466 -17.32 -16.97 -2.21
CA VAL A 466 -16.10 -17.79 -2.02
C VAL A 466 -16.45 -19.06 -1.26
N ASP A 467 -16.12 -20.21 -1.84
CA ASP A 467 -16.24 -21.51 -1.16
C ASP A 467 -14.99 -21.82 -0.34
N TYR A 468 -14.91 -21.19 0.84
CA TYR A 468 -13.77 -21.34 1.74
C TYR A 468 -13.60 -22.78 2.25
N ASN A 469 -14.73 -23.45 2.59
CA ASN A 469 -14.64 -24.77 3.23
C ASN A 469 -14.11 -25.83 2.29
N SER A 470 -14.49 -25.82 1.01
CA SER A 470 -13.92 -26.77 0.02
C SER A 470 -12.39 -26.67 -0.12
N ALA A 471 -11.81 -25.49 0.15
CA ALA A 471 -10.36 -25.32 0.11
C ALA A 471 -9.72 -25.62 1.47
N LEU A 472 -10.30 -25.13 2.56
CA LEU A 472 -9.77 -25.29 3.93
C LEU A 472 -9.81 -26.74 4.42
N GLU A 473 -10.85 -27.51 4.04
CA GLU A 473 -10.96 -28.92 4.38
C GLU A 473 -9.78 -29.74 3.85
N LYS A 474 -9.21 -29.38 2.70
CA LYS A 474 -8.01 -30.05 2.14
C LYS A 474 -6.79 -29.94 3.05
N VAL A 475 -6.69 -28.87 3.80
CA VAL A 475 -5.62 -28.63 4.78
C VAL A 475 -6.03 -28.94 6.23
N GLY A 476 -7.14 -29.65 6.41
CA GLY A 476 -7.64 -30.03 7.74
C GLY A 476 -8.23 -28.87 8.54
N CYS A 477 -8.68 -27.81 7.89
CA CYS A 477 -9.27 -26.64 8.54
C CYS A 477 -10.71 -26.43 8.10
N ILE A 478 -11.48 -25.69 8.89
CA ILE A 478 -12.87 -25.28 8.59
C ILE A 478 -13.05 -23.80 8.91
N LEU A 479 -13.98 -23.15 8.23
CA LEU A 479 -14.42 -21.79 8.52
C LEU A 479 -15.72 -21.83 9.33
N GLU A 480 -15.67 -21.38 10.57
CA GLU A 480 -16.86 -21.16 11.41
C GLU A 480 -17.39 -19.75 11.21
N ARG A 481 -18.71 -19.65 11.10
CA ARG A 481 -19.45 -18.39 11.11
C ARG A 481 -19.98 -18.12 12.51
N LYS A 482 -19.80 -16.89 13.01
CA LYS A 482 -20.24 -16.51 14.36
C LYS A 482 -21.03 -15.22 14.32
N TYR A 483 -21.92 -15.09 15.27
CA TYR A 483 -22.51 -13.81 15.61
C TYR A 483 -21.57 -13.04 16.52
N GLY A 484 -21.68 -11.71 16.52
CA GLY A 484 -20.92 -10.83 17.39
C GLY A 484 -21.19 -11.07 18.88
N GLU A 485 -20.37 -10.50 19.70
CA GLU A 485 -20.49 -10.64 21.15
C GLU A 485 -21.88 -10.20 21.66
N GLY A 486 -22.54 -11.07 22.41
CA GLY A 486 -23.89 -10.82 22.94
C GLY A 486 -25.00 -10.83 21.89
N VAL A 487 -24.74 -11.33 20.67
CA VAL A 487 -25.72 -11.52 19.60
C VAL A 487 -26.02 -13.00 19.41
N THR A 488 -27.30 -13.34 19.27
CA THR A 488 -27.79 -14.71 18.99
C THR A 488 -28.69 -14.68 17.76
N SER A 489 -29.04 -15.82 17.19
CA SER A 489 -29.98 -15.93 16.07
C SER A 489 -31.34 -15.28 16.30
N SER A 490 -31.72 -15.07 17.57
CA SER A 490 -32.97 -14.41 17.99
C SER A 490 -32.82 -12.91 18.26
N THR A 491 -31.62 -12.33 18.11
CA THR A 491 -31.38 -10.90 18.32
C THR A 491 -31.91 -10.12 17.13
N SER A 492 -32.72 -9.10 17.38
CA SER A 492 -33.26 -8.23 16.32
C SER A 492 -32.18 -7.38 15.67
N TYR A 493 -32.21 -7.32 14.35
CA TYR A 493 -31.28 -6.59 13.52
C TYR A 493 -32.01 -5.64 12.57
N TYR A 494 -31.42 -4.46 12.34
CA TYR A 494 -32.03 -3.43 11.50
C TYR A 494 -31.10 -2.94 10.38
N GLY A 495 -29.79 -3.14 10.50
CA GLY A 495 -28.82 -2.83 9.45
C GLY A 495 -28.44 -1.37 9.32
N PHE A 496 -28.13 -0.72 10.44
CA PHE A 496 -27.55 0.61 10.45
C PHE A 496 -26.53 0.78 11.59
N ALA A 497 -25.68 1.79 11.50
CA ALA A 497 -24.76 2.20 12.55
C ALA A 497 -25.00 3.66 12.92
N THR A 498 -24.67 4.01 14.17
CA THR A 498 -24.80 5.40 14.66
C THR A 498 -23.47 5.94 15.18
N ARG A 499 -23.40 7.26 15.28
CA ARG A 499 -22.34 8.03 15.94
C ARG A 499 -22.96 9.05 16.91
N GLY A 500 -22.12 9.70 17.69
CA GLY A 500 -22.54 10.72 18.66
C GLY A 500 -22.56 10.19 20.09
N GLU A 501 -22.21 11.05 21.05
CA GLU A 501 -22.11 10.66 22.46
C GLU A 501 -23.47 10.66 23.18
N LYS A 502 -24.34 11.63 22.88
CA LYS A 502 -25.66 11.80 23.53
C LYS A 502 -26.81 11.38 22.63
N ASN A 503 -26.84 11.92 21.42
CA ASN A 503 -27.89 11.69 20.46
C ASN A 503 -27.38 10.74 19.37
N PRO A 504 -28.06 9.65 19.09
CA PRO A 504 -27.67 8.71 18.05
C PRO A 504 -27.97 9.30 16.67
N VAL A 505 -26.93 9.64 15.91
CA VAL A 505 -27.01 10.08 14.53
C VAL A 505 -26.58 8.95 13.62
N VAL A 506 -27.41 8.60 12.64
CA VAL A 506 -27.11 7.53 11.68
C VAL A 506 -25.83 7.86 10.91
N SER A 507 -24.88 6.97 10.95
CA SER A 507 -23.58 7.13 10.27
C SER A 507 -23.43 6.20 9.07
N ARG A 508 -24.23 5.13 9.01
CA ARG A 508 -24.23 4.14 7.93
C ARG A 508 -25.58 3.42 7.88
N VAL A 509 -26.05 3.10 6.67
CA VAL A 509 -27.21 2.25 6.41
C VAL A 509 -26.79 1.16 5.43
N TYR A 510 -27.04 -0.11 5.77
CA TYR A 510 -26.61 -1.26 4.95
C TYR A 510 -27.70 -1.63 3.96
N ALA A 511 -27.34 -1.76 2.68
CA ALA A 511 -28.26 -2.15 1.62
C ALA A 511 -28.94 -3.50 1.89
N GLY A 512 -30.20 -3.64 1.48
CA GLY A 512 -30.98 -4.85 1.66
C GLY A 512 -31.47 -5.11 3.09
N THR A 513 -31.30 -4.17 4.03
CA THR A 513 -31.69 -4.31 5.44
C THR A 513 -33.00 -3.58 5.76
N PRO A 514 -33.63 -3.85 6.93
CA PRO A 514 -34.83 -3.14 7.38
C PRO A 514 -34.69 -1.61 7.42
N ALA A 515 -33.55 -1.09 7.84
CA ALA A 515 -33.28 0.35 7.86
C ALA A 515 -33.24 0.95 6.44
N TYR A 516 -32.62 0.25 5.50
CA TYR A 516 -32.54 0.66 4.11
C TYR A 516 -33.94 0.68 3.45
N THR A 517 -34.70 -0.41 3.60
CA THR A 517 -36.06 -0.51 3.03
C THR A 517 -37.07 0.38 3.71
N GLY A 518 -36.88 0.66 5.01
CA GLY A 518 -37.70 1.61 5.78
C GLY A 518 -37.43 3.08 5.49
N GLY A 519 -36.35 3.38 4.73
CA GLY A 519 -36.00 4.76 4.33
C GLY A 519 -35.27 5.56 5.41
N LEU A 520 -34.55 4.90 6.32
CA LEU A 520 -33.62 5.57 7.23
C LEU A 520 -32.40 6.08 6.43
N ASN A 521 -31.97 7.32 6.66
CA ASN A 521 -30.87 7.94 5.94
C ASN A 521 -29.69 8.24 6.86
N VAL A 522 -28.49 8.28 6.27
CA VAL A 522 -27.31 8.82 6.95
C VAL A 522 -27.58 10.28 7.34
N ASN A 523 -27.13 10.68 8.53
CA ASN A 523 -27.37 11.95 9.22
C ASN A 523 -28.77 12.11 9.85
N ASP A 524 -29.67 11.14 9.77
CA ASP A 524 -30.88 11.16 10.61
C ASP A 524 -30.50 11.09 12.09
N GLU A 525 -31.01 11.98 12.93
CA GLU A 525 -30.93 11.88 14.39
C GLU A 525 -32.12 11.05 14.90
N ILE A 526 -31.85 9.94 15.58
CA ILE A 526 -32.91 9.10 16.15
C ILE A 526 -33.32 9.66 17.51
N VAL A 527 -34.58 10.09 17.62
CA VAL A 527 -35.11 10.75 18.80
C VAL A 527 -35.86 9.78 19.71
N ALA A 528 -36.66 8.87 19.12
CA ALA A 528 -37.44 7.90 19.88
C ALA A 528 -37.61 6.59 19.10
N VAL A 529 -37.84 5.48 19.83
CA VAL A 529 -38.26 4.17 19.33
C VAL A 529 -39.60 3.85 19.96
N ASN A 530 -40.62 3.54 19.15
CA ASN A 530 -41.99 3.23 19.61
C ASN A 530 -42.52 4.26 20.65
N GLY A 531 -42.31 5.55 20.38
CA GLY A 531 -42.71 6.64 21.24
C GLY A 531 -41.85 6.91 22.47
N THR A 532 -40.88 6.02 22.76
CA THR A 532 -39.93 6.19 23.88
C THR A 532 -38.66 6.89 23.44
N ARG A 533 -38.31 8.02 24.07
CA ARG A 533 -37.09 8.77 23.78
C ARG A 533 -35.87 7.91 24.05
N VAL A 534 -34.91 7.95 23.11
CA VAL A 534 -33.65 7.21 23.20
C VAL A 534 -32.43 8.12 23.24
N SER A 535 -31.34 7.59 23.73
CA SER A 535 -29.98 8.14 23.63
C SER A 535 -29.08 7.14 22.93
N THR A 536 -27.85 7.51 22.60
CA THR A 536 -26.87 6.58 22.04
C THR A 536 -26.70 5.31 22.89
N LYS A 537 -26.79 5.43 24.22
CA LYS A 537 -26.66 4.29 25.15
C LYS A 537 -27.90 3.37 25.15
N THR A 538 -29.10 3.93 25.01
CA THR A 538 -30.35 3.17 25.18
C THR A 538 -30.98 2.72 23.86
N LEU A 539 -30.53 3.24 22.71
CA LEU A 539 -31.09 2.90 21.39
C LEU A 539 -31.03 1.39 21.12
N ILE A 540 -29.87 0.80 21.27
CA ILE A 540 -29.65 -0.62 20.96
C ILE A 540 -30.48 -1.52 21.89
N GLU A 541 -30.60 -1.17 23.17
CA GLU A 541 -31.44 -1.90 24.14
C GLU A 541 -32.89 -1.87 23.69
N ARG A 542 -33.42 -0.69 23.37
CA ARG A 542 -34.84 -0.55 22.96
C ARG A 542 -35.12 -1.29 21.62
N LEU A 543 -34.18 -1.32 20.72
CA LEU A 543 -34.32 -2.07 19.46
C LEU A 543 -34.26 -3.60 19.69
N LYS A 544 -33.44 -4.07 20.61
CA LYS A 544 -33.37 -5.51 20.98
C LYS A 544 -34.62 -6.03 21.67
N ASP A 545 -35.40 -5.17 22.34
CA ASP A 545 -36.67 -5.54 23.00
C ASP A 545 -37.80 -5.87 21.99
N ILE A 546 -37.62 -5.58 20.71
CA ILE A 546 -38.60 -5.82 19.64
C ILE A 546 -38.30 -7.16 18.99
N SER A 547 -39.30 -8.05 18.86
CA SER A 547 -39.08 -9.37 18.29
C SER A 547 -38.83 -9.34 16.77
N ILE A 548 -38.12 -10.34 16.26
CA ILE A 548 -37.95 -10.54 14.82
C ILE A 548 -39.31 -10.68 14.15
N GLY A 549 -39.58 -9.94 13.08
CA GLY A 549 -40.84 -9.86 12.38
C GLY A 549 -41.76 -8.72 12.86
N ASP A 550 -41.49 -8.15 14.03
CA ASP A 550 -42.26 -7.03 14.54
C ASP A 550 -41.73 -5.69 14.00
N LYS A 551 -42.62 -4.68 14.04
CA LYS A 551 -42.32 -3.34 13.56
C LYS A 551 -41.70 -2.47 14.65
N ALA A 552 -40.65 -1.73 14.29
CA ALA A 552 -40.07 -0.64 15.06
C ALA A 552 -40.44 0.69 14.38
N GLU A 553 -41.11 1.59 15.08
CA GLU A 553 -41.33 2.96 14.64
C GLU A 553 -40.22 3.85 15.22
N LEU A 554 -39.41 4.44 14.36
CA LEU A 554 -38.46 5.48 14.75
C LEU A 554 -39.06 6.87 14.54
N LEU A 555 -38.98 7.72 15.56
CA LEU A 555 -39.08 9.15 15.39
C LEU A 555 -37.70 9.71 15.15
N ILE A 556 -37.47 10.30 13.98
CA ILE A 556 -36.19 10.86 13.56
C ILE A 556 -36.30 12.38 13.33
N SER A 557 -35.17 13.08 13.43
CA SER A 557 -34.99 14.42 12.94
C SER A 557 -34.10 14.36 11.69
N ARG A 558 -34.69 14.67 10.53
CA ARG A 558 -34.03 14.77 9.23
C ARG A 558 -34.03 16.22 8.80
N GLU A 559 -32.86 16.82 8.63
CA GLU A 559 -32.70 18.25 8.28
C GLU A 559 -33.47 19.19 9.23
N GLY A 560 -33.60 18.81 10.51
CA GLY A 560 -34.34 19.55 11.53
C GLY A 560 -35.85 19.28 11.55
N LEU A 561 -36.40 18.48 10.62
CA LEU A 561 -37.80 18.11 10.55
C LEU A 561 -38.05 16.73 11.17
N MET A 562 -39.08 16.67 12.03
CA MET A 562 -39.49 15.41 12.66
C MET A 562 -40.25 14.52 11.68
N GLN A 563 -39.79 13.27 11.53
CA GLN A 563 -40.38 12.28 10.64
C GLN A 563 -40.49 10.93 11.33
N ARG A 564 -41.36 10.05 10.84
CA ARG A 564 -41.47 8.67 11.30
C ARG A 564 -40.93 7.72 10.23
N VAL A 565 -40.10 6.78 10.64
CA VAL A 565 -39.57 5.70 9.81
C VAL A 565 -39.99 4.39 10.45
N GLU A 566 -40.61 3.51 9.68
CA GLU A 566 -41.02 2.17 10.14
C GLU A 566 -40.07 1.10 9.55
N MET A 567 -39.60 0.20 10.41
CA MET A 567 -38.73 -0.88 10.02
C MET A 567 -39.24 -2.19 10.61
N THR A 568 -39.15 -3.29 9.86
CA THR A 568 -39.50 -4.63 10.39
C THR A 568 -38.22 -5.33 10.81
N ALA A 569 -38.10 -5.72 12.07
CA ALA A 569 -36.92 -6.39 12.61
C ALA A 569 -36.61 -7.69 11.86
N SER A 570 -35.37 -7.89 11.46
CA SER A 570 -34.86 -9.13 10.84
C SER A 570 -33.94 -9.89 11.80
N GLY A 571 -33.57 -11.13 11.45
CA GLY A 571 -32.49 -11.84 12.11
C GLY A 571 -31.13 -11.22 11.78
N PRO A 572 -30.13 -11.32 12.67
CA PRO A 572 -28.81 -10.77 12.46
C PRO A 572 -28.02 -11.60 11.45
N PRO A 573 -27.18 -10.96 10.61
CA PRO A 573 -26.19 -11.68 9.82
C PRO A 573 -25.07 -12.21 10.72
N TYR A 574 -24.31 -13.16 10.21
CA TYR A 574 -23.00 -13.47 10.82
C TYR A 574 -22.06 -12.28 10.58
N ASP A 575 -21.30 -11.92 11.58
CA ASP A 575 -20.40 -10.76 11.56
C ASP A 575 -18.94 -11.09 11.91
N SER A 576 -18.65 -12.40 12.12
CA SER A 576 -17.31 -12.90 12.39
C SER A 576 -17.10 -14.27 11.76
N PHE A 577 -15.91 -14.45 11.19
CA PHE A 577 -15.50 -15.67 10.50
C PHE A 577 -14.15 -16.12 11.08
N VAL A 578 -14.06 -17.36 11.53
CA VAL A 578 -12.90 -17.89 12.25
C VAL A 578 -12.47 -19.21 11.64
N ILE A 579 -11.19 -19.30 11.25
CA ILE A 579 -10.60 -20.57 10.80
C ILE A 579 -10.25 -21.40 12.04
N LYS A 580 -10.51 -22.70 11.96
CA LYS A 580 -10.17 -23.68 13.00
C LYS A 580 -9.57 -24.94 12.40
N LYS A 581 -8.67 -25.57 13.13
CA LYS A 581 -8.21 -26.93 12.85
C LYS A 581 -9.34 -27.94 13.14
N THR A 582 -9.46 -28.99 12.33
CA THR A 582 -10.35 -30.12 12.61
C THR A 582 -9.75 -31.02 13.69
N GLU A 583 -10.59 -31.73 14.44
CA GLU A 583 -10.13 -32.57 15.55
C GLU A 583 -9.33 -33.80 15.10
N SER A 584 -9.64 -34.35 13.91
CA SER A 584 -9.08 -35.60 13.42
C SER A 584 -8.63 -35.50 11.95
N PRO A 585 -7.56 -34.72 11.65
CA PRO A 585 -7.07 -34.58 10.28
C PRO A 585 -6.41 -35.86 9.78
N SER A 586 -6.56 -36.16 8.51
CA SER A 586 -5.83 -37.22 7.83
C SER A 586 -4.33 -36.86 7.71
N LYS A 587 -3.51 -37.84 7.36
CA LYS A 587 -2.09 -37.63 7.08
C LYS A 587 -1.87 -36.65 5.92
N ASP A 588 -2.68 -36.76 4.88
CA ASP A 588 -2.59 -35.90 3.69
C ASP A 588 -2.97 -34.44 4.04
N GLN A 589 -4.00 -34.25 4.86
CA GLN A 589 -4.38 -32.92 5.35
C GLN A 589 -3.26 -32.26 6.17
N LYS A 590 -2.60 -33.00 7.06
CA LYS A 590 -1.44 -32.49 7.80
C LYS A 590 -0.29 -32.11 6.87
N GLN A 591 0.01 -32.94 5.88
CA GLN A 591 1.05 -32.64 4.88
C GLN A 591 0.73 -31.37 4.09
N LEU A 592 -0.53 -31.19 3.65
CA LEU A 592 -0.95 -29.98 2.94
C LEU A 592 -0.93 -28.74 3.85
N PHE A 593 -1.30 -28.88 5.11
CA PHE A 593 -1.21 -27.80 6.10
C PHE A 593 0.23 -27.33 6.30
N GLU A 594 1.15 -28.26 6.47
CA GLU A 594 2.60 -27.98 6.61
C GLU A 594 3.16 -27.34 5.34
N GLY A 595 2.73 -27.81 4.17
CA GLY A 595 3.09 -27.21 2.88
C GLY A 595 2.55 -25.79 2.68
N TRP A 596 1.40 -25.46 3.26
CA TRP A 596 0.80 -24.14 3.20
C TRP A 596 1.49 -23.15 4.16
N LEU A 597 1.56 -23.50 5.44
CA LEU A 597 2.02 -22.56 6.48
C LEU A 597 3.53 -22.61 6.74
N GLY A 598 4.22 -23.66 6.29
CA GLY A 598 5.63 -23.90 6.63
C GLY A 598 5.82 -24.29 8.10
N THR A 599 4.76 -24.76 8.77
CA THR A 599 4.76 -25.07 10.22
C THR A 599 4.08 -26.41 10.46
N PRO A 600 4.60 -27.27 11.37
CA PRO A 600 3.97 -28.54 11.69
C PRO A 600 2.56 -28.41 12.24
N TRP A 601 1.70 -29.39 11.92
CA TRP A 601 0.31 -29.42 12.39
C TRP A 601 0.17 -29.32 13.92
N GLU A 602 1.07 -29.92 14.66
CA GLU A 602 1.08 -30.00 16.13
C GLU A 602 1.45 -28.66 16.81
N LYS A 603 1.94 -27.71 16.06
CA LYS A 603 2.17 -26.34 16.51
C LYS A 603 0.96 -25.50 16.17
#